data_f84c082404b361a2f55c3b36c29b7eda
#
_entry.id   f84c082404b361a2f55c3b36c29b7eda
#
_cell.length_a   1.000
_cell.length_b   1.000
_cell.length_c   1.000
_cell.angle_alpha   90.00
_cell.angle_beta   90.00
_cell.angle_gamma   90.00
#
_symmetry.space_group_name_H-M   'P 1'
#
loop_
_entity.id
_entity.type
_entity.pdbx_description
1 polymer ?
#
loop_
_entity_poly.entity_id
_entity_poly.type
_entity_poly.pdbx_seq_one_letter_code
_entity_poly.pdbx_strand_id
1 'polypeptide(L)'
;MSTLVDHQLRQLAGLNKAIVPFNEEQLNPASYNLTIGKRGIVETPQGFEEIDLRGNFNLDPGGWILVDVGEIIRVPPNHEAQVILRSSAARRGWDHALAGYIDPGYRGRLTLEFVNCLRYHALPIRTGMQ
;
A
#
# COMPACT_ATOMS: atom_id res chain seq x y z
N MET A 1 15.21 17.05 10.27
CA MET A 1 14.32 16.13 9.53
C MET A 1 12.95 16.77 9.37
N SER A 2 12.38 16.73 8.19
CA SER A 2 11.07 17.34 7.94
C SER A 2 10.22 16.46 7.01
N THR A 3 8.93 16.54 7.20
CA THR A 3 7.95 15.89 6.33
C THR A 3 7.76 16.73 5.07
N LEU A 4 7.74 16.07 3.92
CA LEU A 4 7.47 16.74 2.65
C LEU A 4 5.98 17.08 2.54
N VAL A 5 5.70 18.26 2.02
CA VAL A 5 4.33 18.69 1.76
C VAL A 5 4.02 18.57 0.25
N ASP A 6 2.78 18.87 -0.14
CA ASP A 6 2.24 18.54 -1.47
C ASP A 6 3.10 19.02 -2.64
N HIS A 7 3.54 20.27 -2.66
CA HIS A 7 4.35 20.78 -3.77
C HIS A 7 5.73 20.10 -3.85
N GLN A 8 6.31 19.75 -2.69
CA GLN A 8 7.57 19.00 -2.63
C GLN A 8 7.37 17.54 -3.08
N LEU A 9 6.26 16.93 -2.69
CA LEU A 9 5.90 15.57 -3.13
C LEU A 9 5.61 15.54 -4.63
N ARG A 10 4.93 16.56 -5.16
CA ARG A 10 4.69 16.66 -6.60
C ARG A 10 6.00 16.76 -7.37
N GLN A 11 6.94 17.52 -6.88
CA GLN A 11 8.27 17.65 -7.46
C GLN A 11 9.01 16.30 -7.41
N LEU A 12 9.09 15.70 -6.23
CA LEU A 12 9.84 14.47 -6.03
C LEU A 12 9.18 13.27 -6.71
N ALA A 13 7.91 13.05 -6.43
CA ALA A 13 7.19 11.86 -6.91
C ALA A 13 6.85 11.98 -8.40
N GLY A 14 6.37 13.14 -8.84
CA GLY A 14 5.95 13.36 -10.22
C GLY A 14 7.11 13.68 -11.14
N LEU A 15 7.76 14.83 -10.99
CA LEU A 15 8.80 15.28 -11.90
C LEU A 15 10.07 14.44 -11.82
N ASN A 16 10.50 14.08 -10.62
CA ASN A 16 11.70 13.26 -10.40
C ASN A 16 11.38 11.76 -10.39
N LYS A 17 10.14 11.37 -10.63
CA LYS A 17 9.70 9.98 -10.80
C LYS A 17 10.00 9.08 -9.60
N ALA A 18 9.91 9.61 -8.38
CA ALA A 18 10.03 8.79 -7.19
C ALA A 18 8.83 7.83 -7.03
N ILE A 19 7.70 8.15 -7.64
CA ILE A 19 6.52 7.27 -7.71
C ILE A 19 6.06 7.21 -9.17
N VAL A 20 6.00 6.01 -9.73
CA VAL A 20 5.62 5.78 -11.14
C VAL A 20 4.56 4.67 -11.22
N PRO A 21 3.42 4.89 -11.85
CA PRO A 21 2.94 6.16 -12.41
C PRO A 21 2.52 7.12 -11.31
N PHE A 22 2.68 8.42 -11.57
CA PHE A 22 2.20 9.46 -10.66
C PHE A 22 0.81 9.92 -11.08
N ASN A 23 -0.10 10.01 -10.12
CA ASN A 23 -1.45 10.51 -10.33
C ASN A 23 -1.74 11.63 -9.34
N GLU A 24 -1.98 12.82 -9.85
CA GLU A 24 -2.24 14.02 -9.04
C GLU A 24 -3.42 13.81 -8.07
N GLU A 25 -4.41 13.00 -8.44
CA GLU A 25 -5.56 12.72 -7.58
C GLU A 25 -5.22 11.89 -6.35
N GLN A 26 -4.07 11.22 -6.35
CA GLN A 26 -3.58 10.43 -5.20
C GLN A 26 -2.71 11.26 -4.26
N LEU A 27 -2.43 12.51 -4.61
CA LEU A 27 -1.61 13.40 -3.81
C LEU A 27 -2.43 14.07 -2.72
N ASN A 28 -1.93 14.02 -1.49
CA ASN A 28 -2.50 14.66 -0.31
C ASN A 28 -1.58 15.79 0.17
N PRO A 29 -2.01 16.62 1.14
CA PRO A 29 -1.17 17.73 1.63
C PRO A 29 0.21 17.33 2.12
N ALA A 30 0.39 16.13 2.67
CA ALA A 30 1.69 15.67 3.18
C ALA A 30 1.90 14.16 2.96
N SER A 31 1.19 13.56 2.03
CA SER A 31 1.32 12.12 1.72
C SER A 31 0.85 11.83 0.30
N TYR A 32 1.09 10.60 -0.12
CA TYR A 32 0.64 10.09 -1.42
C TYR A 32 -0.01 8.71 -1.21
N ASN A 33 -1.19 8.52 -1.78
CA ASN A 33 -1.91 7.26 -1.67
C ASN A 33 -1.42 6.28 -2.72
N LEU A 34 -0.86 5.16 -2.29
CA LEU A 34 -0.55 4.05 -3.18
C LEU A 34 -1.80 3.25 -3.51
N THR A 35 -1.76 2.51 -4.61
CA THR A 35 -2.86 1.63 -5.02
C THR A 35 -2.48 0.17 -4.82
N ILE A 36 -3.48 -0.66 -4.58
CA ILE A 36 -3.32 -2.12 -4.52
C ILE A 36 -2.99 -2.63 -5.93
N GLY A 37 -1.98 -3.46 -6.03
CA GLY A 37 -1.55 -4.08 -7.27
C GLY A 37 -2.43 -5.25 -7.69
N LYS A 38 -1.88 -6.14 -8.52
CA LYS A 38 -2.67 -7.17 -9.20
C LYS A 38 -2.68 -8.51 -8.49
N ARG A 39 -1.72 -8.75 -7.59
CA ARG A 39 -1.54 -10.06 -6.96
C ARG A 39 -1.51 -9.96 -5.46
N GLY A 40 -2.03 -10.99 -4.81
CA GLY A 40 -1.95 -11.14 -3.38
C GLY A 40 -1.59 -12.58 -3.02
N ILE A 41 -1.14 -12.77 -1.78
CA ILE A 41 -0.90 -14.09 -1.20
C ILE A 41 -1.65 -14.14 0.11
N VAL A 42 -2.48 -15.17 0.27
CA VAL A 42 -3.27 -15.40 1.48
C VAL A 42 -2.86 -16.68 2.16
N GLU A 43 -3.03 -16.75 3.47
CA GLU A 43 -2.91 -17.98 4.21
C GLU A 43 -4.19 -18.80 4.10
N THR A 44 -4.03 -20.10 3.88
CA THR A 44 -5.12 -21.08 3.89
C THR A 44 -4.75 -22.22 4.85
N PRO A 45 -5.70 -23.10 5.23
CA PRO A 45 -5.38 -24.26 6.06
C PRO A 45 -4.31 -25.18 5.45
N GLN A 46 -4.10 -25.12 4.14
CA GLN A 46 -3.13 -25.95 3.43
C GLN A 46 -1.81 -25.19 3.14
N GLY A 47 -1.66 -23.96 3.59
CA GLY A 47 -0.47 -23.14 3.36
C GLY A 47 -0.81 -21.79 2.76
N PHE A 48 -0.02 -21.35 1.80
CA PHE A 48 -0.19 -20.03 1.17
C PHE A 48 -0.64 -20.18 -0.28
N GLU A 49 -1.55 -19.32 -0.69
CA GLU A 49 -2.12 -19.33 -2.03
C GLU A 49 -2.01 -17.95 -2.67
N GLU A 50 -1.54 -17.93 -3.92
CA GLU A 50 -1.53 -16.70 -4.72
C GLU A 50 -2.93 -16.46 -5.28
N ILE A 51 -3.39 -15.20 -5.20
CA ILE A 51 -4.70 -14.78 -5.71
C ILE A 51 -4.55 -13.62 -6.67
N ASP A 52 -5.49 -13.54 -7.62
CA ASP A 52 -5.57 -12.45 -8.59
C ASP A 52 -6.54 -11.39 -8.05
N LEU A 53 -6.01 -10.21 -7.74
CA LEU A 53 -6.79 -9.10 -7.18
C LEU A 53 -7.53 -8.28 -8.24
N ARG A 54 -7.42 -8.64 -9.51
CA ARG A 54 -8.21 -7.99 -10.58
C ARG A 54 -9.68 -8.42 -10.55
N GLY A 55 -9.97 -9.55 -9.92
CA GLY A 55 -11.34 -10.01 -9.68
C GLY A 55 -11.87 -9.55 -8.33
N ASN A 56 -12.96 -10.17 -7.90
CA ASN A 56 -13.54 -9.94 -6.59
C ASN A 56 -12.93 -10.90 -5.58
N PHE A 57 -12.25 -10.35 -4.57
CA PHE A 57 -11.73 -11.13 -3.47
C PHE A 57 -12.15 -10.52 -2.15
N ASN A 58 -12.59 -11.37 -1.22
CA ASN A 58 -12.97 -10.97 0.13
C ASN A 58 -12.07 -11.70 1.12
N LEU A 59 -11.38 -10.95 1.95
CA LEU A 59 -10.54 -11.50 3.00
C LEU A 59 -11.39 -11.80 4.23
N ASP A 60 -11.38 -13.05 4.67
CA ASP A 60 -12.16 -13.50 5.83
C ASP A 60 -11.73 -12.79 7.13
N PRO A 61 -12.63 -12.74 8.13
CA PRO A 61 -12.27 -12.20 9.45
C PRO A 61 -11.02 -12.87 9.99
N GLY A 62 -10.08 -12.06 10.49
CA GLY A 62 -8.79 -12.53 10.99
C GLY A 62 -7.80 -12.95 9.90
N GLY A 63 -8.18 -12.85 8.64
CA GLY A 63 -7.32 -13.23 7.52
C GLY A 63 -6.13 -12.29 7.34
N TRP A 64 -5.06 -12.83 6.79
CA TRP A 64 -3.82 -12.13 6.50
C TRP A 64 -3.54 -12.20 5.00
N ILE A 65 -3.09 -11.09 4.44
CA ILE A 65 -2.79 -11.01 3.02
C ILE A 65 -1.54 -10.19 2.76
N LEU A 66 -0.68 -10.69 1.87
CA LEU A 66 0.35 -9.88 1.22
C LEU A 66 -0.18 -9.36 -0.10
N VAL A 67 0.10 -8.10 -0.40
CA VAL A 67 -0.25 -7.52 -1.71
C VAL A 67 0.93 -6.74 -2.27
N ASP A 68 1.09 -6.73 -3.58
CA ASP A 68 1.97 -5.78 -4.23
C ASP A 68 1.22 -4.44 -4.40
N VAL A 69 1.98 -3.36 -4.55
CA VAL A 69 1.41 -2.06 -4.89
C VAL A 69 1.46 -1.85 -6.40
N GLY A 70 0.58 -0.98 -6.89
CA GLY A 70 0.52 -0.67 -8.32
C GLY A 70 1.70 0.19 -8.80
N GLU A 71 2.28 0.98 -7.91
CA GLU A 71 3.34 1.92 -8.25
C GLU A 71 4.74 1.34 -8.02
N ILE A 72 5.70 1.82 -8.81
CA ILE A 72 7.12 1.61 -8.55
C ILE A 72 7.63 2.78 -7.72
N ILE A 73 8.31 2.48 -6.62
CA ILE A 73 8.82 3.46 -5.67
C ILE A 73 10.32 3.58 -5.84
N ARG A 74 10.81 4.82 -5.83
CA ARG A 74 12.25 5.13 -5.89
C ARG A 74 12.55 6.18 -4.82
N VAL A 75 13.02 5.73 -3.67
CA VAL A 75 13.35 6.64 -2.57
C VAL A 75 14.76 7.18 -2.80
N PRO A 76 14.93 8.52 -2.89
CA PRO A 76 16.28 9.08 -3.05
C PRO A 76 17.19 8.72 -1.87
N PRO A 77 18.53 8.72 -2.08
CA PRO A 77 19.47 8.34 -1.03
C PRO A 77 19.44 9.22 0.24
N ASN A 78 18.93 10.44 0.12
CA ASN A 78 18.84 11.40 1.23
C ASN A 78 17.42 11.51 1.81
N HIS A 79 16.54 10.57 1.48
CA HIS A 79 15.17 10.52 1.97
C HIS A 79 14.87 9.13 2.53
N GLU A 80 13.93 9.08 3.44
CA GLU A 80 13.27 7.86 3.87
C GLU A 80 11.77 8.03 3.68
N ALA A 81 11.03 6.94 3.68
CA ALA A 81 9.58 6.97 3.58
C ALA A 81 8.93 5.99 4.53
N GLN A 82 7.68 6.21 4.82
CA GLN A 82 6.86 5.32 5.64
C GLN A 82 5.54 5.04 4.96
N VAL A 83 5.08 3.80 5.05
CA VAL A 83 3.72 3.42 4.66
C VAL A 83 2.84 3.51 5.90
N ILE A 84 1.77 4.27 5.77
CA ILE A 84 0.80 4.45 6.84
C ILE A 84 -0.57 4.10 6.29
N LEU A 85 -1.34 3.32 7.05
CA LEU A 85 -2.69 2.95 6.67
C LEU A 85 -3.59 4.19 6.72
N ARG A 86 -4.43 4.35 5.70
CA ARG A 86 -5.42 5.43 5.68
C ARG A 86 -6.44 5.23 6.80
N SER A 87 -6.84 6.34 7.43
CA SER A 87 -7.85 6.31 8.50
C SER A 87 -9.15 5.65 8.04
N SER A 88 -9.58 5.91 6.79
CA SER A 88 -10.78 5.31 6.23
C SER A 88 -10.68 3.79 6.12
N ALA A 89 -9.52 3.26 5.79
CA ALA A 89 -9.29 1.82 5.74
C ALA A 89 -9.30 1.22 7.15
N ALA A 90 -8.64 1.87 8.10
CA ALA A 90 -8.64 1.43 9.50
C ALA A 90 -10.05 1.35 10.08
N ARG A 91 -10.89 2.33 9.76
CA ARG A 91 -12.29 2.35 10.23
C ARG A 91 -13.15 1.25 9.61
N ARG A 92 -12.74 0.69 8.47
CA ARG A 92 -13.42 -0.46 7.86
C ARG A 92 -13.00 -1.79 8.46
N GLY A 93 -11.94 -1.82 9.25
CA GLY A 93 -11.45 -3.04 9.89
C GLY A 93 -10.10 -3.53 9.40
N TRP A 94 -9.44 -2.78 8.53
CA TRP A 94 -8.09 -3.10 8.08
C TRP A 94 -7.04 -2.67 9.10
N ASP A 95 -5.98 -3.46 9.22
CA ASP A 95 -4.75 -3.04 9.85
C ASP A 95 -3.57 -3.51 8.99
N HIS A 96 -2.49 -2.75 8.98
CA HIS A 96 -1.27 -3.22 8.34
C HIS A 96 -0.33 -3.84 9.37
N ALA A 97 0.34 -4.92 8.98
CA ALA A 97 1.14 -5.71 9.89
C ALA A 97 2.59 -5.23 9.93
N LEU A 98 2.80 -3.95 10.24
CA LEU A 98 4.03 -3.41 10.81
C LEU A 98 5.20 -3.06 9.89
N ALA A 99 5.33 -3.56 8.68
CA ALA A 99 6.49 -3.28 7.84
C ALA A 99 6.28 -1.99 7.04
N GLY A 100 6.29 -0.85 7.75
CA GLY A 100 5.98 0.45 7.14
C GLY A 100 7.19 1.30 6.75
N TYR A 101 8.40 0.90 7.12
CA TYR A 101 9.59 1.70 6.85
C TYR A 101 10.17 1.39 5.47
N ILE A 102 10.51 2.44 4.71
CA ILE A 102 11.14 2.31 3.40
C ILE A 102 12.51 3.01 3.44
N ASP A 103 13.56 2.25 3.23
CA ASP A 103 14.94 2.74 3.35
C ASP A 103 15.30 3.73 2.26
N PRO A 104 16.22 4.66 2.55
CA PRO A 104 16.85 5.48 1.53
C PRO A 104 17.45 4.61 0.41
N GLY A 105 17.24 5.00 -0.83
CA GLY A 105 17.75 4.26 -1.98
C GLY A 105 16.90 3.08 -2.43
N TYR A 106 15.82 2.77 -1.75
CA TYR A 106 14.92 1.69 -2.16
C TYR A 106 14.35 1.93 -3.57
N ARG A 107 14.28 0.86 -4.36
CA ARG A 107 13.69 0.89 -5.70
C ARG A 107 12.89 -0.39 -5.93
N GLY A 108 11.65 -0.25 -6.37
CA GLY A 108 10.80 -1.39 -6.72
C GLY A 108 9.35 -1.20 -6.30
N ARG A 109 8.58 -2.27 -6.43
CA ARG A 109 7.23 -2.33 -5.90
C ARG A 109 7.28 -2.82 -4.45
N LEU A 110 6.56 -2.13 -3.59
CA LEU A 110 6.43 -2.55 -2.20
C LEU A 110 5.53 -3.77 -2.11
N THR A 111 5.80 -4.61 -1.13
CA THR A 111 4.88 -5.64 -0.66
C THR A 111 4.32 -5.19 0.67
N LEU A 112 3.00 -5.14 0.78
CA LEU A 112 2.32 -4.71 2.00
C LEU A 112 1.60 -5.87 2.65
N GLU A 113 1.60 -5.89 3.97
CA GLU A 113 0.90 -6.88 4.78
C GLU A 113 -0.35 -6.24 5.39
N PHE A 114 -1.50 -6.90 5.21
CA PHE A 114 -2.76 -6.44 5.81
C PHE A 114 -3.45 -7.56 6.56
N VAL A 115 -4.20 -7.18 7.59
CA VAL A 115 -5.02 -8.08 8.38
C VAL A 115 -6.44 -7.53 8.42
N ASN A 116 -7.42 -8.41 8.26
CA ASN A 116 -8.82 -8.09 8.55
C ASN A 116 -9.04 -8.24 10.06
N CYS A 117 -9.16 -7.12 10.76
CA CYS A 117 -9.35 -7.10 12.21
C CYS A 117 -10.80 -7.27 12.64
N LEU A 118 -11.74 -7.36 11.68
CA LEU A 118 -13.14 -7.60 12.01
C LEU A 118 -13.35 -9.03 12.48
N ARG A 119 -14.33 -9.23 13.35
CA ARG A 119 -14.67 -10.54 13.90
C ARG A 119 -15.65 -11.30 13.02
N TYR A 120 -16.57 -10.60 12.36
CA TYR A 120 -17.72 -11.21 11.72
C TYR A 120 -17.87 -10.93 10.22
N HIS A 121 -17.11 -10.01 9.67
CA HIS A 121 -17.30 -9.58 8.30
C HIS A 121 -16.01 -9.74 7.47
N ALA A 122 -16.16 -10.27 6.27
CA ALA A 122 -15.08 -10.24 5.30
C ALA A 122 -14.89 -8.82 4.75
N LEU A 123 -13.68 -8.52 4.30
CA LEU A 123 -13.34 -7.23 3.71
C LEU A 123 -12.94 -7.41 2.24
N PRO A 124 -13.54 -6.62 1.34
CA PRO A 124 -13.18 -6.69 -0.08
C PRO A 124 -11.82 -6.03 -0.31
N ILE A 125 -11.02 -6.63 -1.16
CA ILE A 125 -9.76 -6.06 -1.63
C ILE A 125 -9.60 -6.35 -3.12
N ARG A 126 -9.16 -5.36 -3.88
CA ARG A 126 -8.97 -5.50 -5.33
C ARG A 126 -8.01 -4.46 -5.86
N THR A 127 -7.49 -4.73 -7.06
CA THR A 127 -6.60 -3.84 -7.80
C THR A 127 -7.18 -2.43 -7.89
N GLY A 128 -6.32 -1.45 -7.69
CA GLY A 128 -6.66 -0.04 -7.81
C GLY A 128 -7.21 0.62 -6.56
N MET A 129 -7.53 -0.14 -5.51
CA MET A 129 -7.91 0.45 -4.22
C MET A 129 -6.72 1.22 -3.64
N GLN A 130 -7.02 2.39 -3.03
CA GLN A 130 -6.04 3.27 -2.40
C GLN A 130 -5.88 3.00 -0.92
#